data_652b813a58d414828817c4fe00b0f7ee
#
_entry.id   652b813a58d414828817c4fe00b0f7ee
#
_cell.length_a   1.000
_cell.length_b   1.000
_cell.length_c   1.000
_cell.angle_alpha   90.00
_cell.angle_beta   90.00
_cell.angle_gamma   90.00
#
_symmetry.space_group_name_H-M   'P 1'
#
loop_
_entity.id
_entity.type
_entity.pdbx_description
1 polymer ?
#
loop_
_entity_poly.entity_id
_entity_poly.type
_entity_poly.pdbx_seq_one_letter_code
_entity_poly.pdbx_strand_id
1 'polypeptide(L)'
;MFGSTLNYESHFFISGQDGSPPATELSGISSIDIGYQNAANITNLLGYKQGVTTIGGPTSQEVSLSRYLIYDDPVLAFTGASEVMKGSFNYDNNASYGFESGYLTSYSVNCAVGAIPSVNASIVVYDELRSGVNATGDTVQAIHIPSQGSMTATCD
;
A
#
# COMPACT_ATOMS: atom_id res chain seq x y z
N MET A 1 5.73 -23.76 18.23
CA MET A 1 6.96 -23.01 17.97
C MET A 1 6.54 -21.83 17.10
N PHE A 2 6.42 -20.64 17.65
CA PHE A 2 6.10 -19.45 16.88
C PHE A 2 7.39 -19.01 16.18
N GLY A 3 7.51 -19.27 14.89
CA GLY A 3 8.60 -18.74 14.09
C GLY A 3 8.47 -17.22 14.06
N SER A 4 9.47 -16.50 14.55
CA SER A 4 9.53 -15.06 14.35
C SER A 4 9.87 -14.83 12.88
N THR A 5 8.92 -14.31 12.11
CA THR A 5 9.16 -13.85 10.74
C THR A 5 10.08 -12.65 10.80
N LEU A 6 11.21 -12.75 10.10
CA LEU A 6 12.16 -11.63 10.03
C LEU A 6 11.62 -10.61 9.00
N ASN A 7 11.66 -9.33 9.32
CA ASN A 7 11.10 -8.27 8.47
C ASN A 7 11.66 -8.24 7.04
N TYR A 8 12.86 -8.78 6.80
CA TYR A 8 13.44 -8.86 5.46
C TYR A 8 12.88 -10.02 4.60
N GLU A 9 12.10 -10.92 5.19
CA GLU A 9 11.39 -12.00 4.46
C GLU A 9 9.99 -11.59 4.03
N SER A 10 9.59 -10.35 4.32
CA SER A 10 8.29 -9.83 3.97
C SER A 10 8.33 -9.14 2.61
N HIS A 11 7.36 -9.47 1.76
CA HIS A 11 7.23 -8.95 0.39
C HIS A 11 5.88 -8.27 0.20
N PHE A 12 5.86 -7.16 -0.51
CA PHE A 12 4.63 -6.48 -0.89
C PHE A 12 4.48 -6.47 -2.40
N PHE A 13 3.37 -7.01 -2.88
CA PHE A 13 3.04 -7.07 -4.29
C PHE A 13 1.85 -6.17 -4.60
N ILE A 14 1.88 -5.52 -5.75
CA ILE A 14 0.75 -4.79 -6.31
C ILE A 14 0.41 -5.33 -7.69
N SER A 15 -0.87 -5.29 -8.04
CA SER A 15 -1.37 -5.62 -9.37
C SER A 15 -2.63 -4.83 -9.68
N GLY A 16 -3.01 -4.74 -10.94
CA GLY A 16 -4.36 -4.34 -11.30
C GLY A 16 -5.39 -5.36 -10.83
N GLN A 17 -6.61 -4.91 -10.54
CA GLN A 17 -7.69 -5.77 -10.09
C GLN A 17 -7.98 -6.89 -11.11
N ASP A 18 -7.93 -6.55 -12.40
CA ASP A 18 -8.16 -7.49 -13.52
C ASP A 18 -6.87 -8.18 -13.99
N GLY A 19 -5.77 -8.07 -13.23
CA GLY A 19 -4.46 -8.60 -13.58
C GLY A 19 -3.68 -7.73 -14.57
N SER A 20 -4.15 -6.53 -14.88
CA SER A 20 -3.43 -5.52 -15.67
C SER A 20 -3.36 -4.20 -14.90
N PRO A 21 -2.16 -3.67 -14.59
CA PRO A 21 -0.85 -4.27 -14.79
C PRO A 21 -0.65 -5.57 -14.00
N PRO A 22 0.27 -6.45 -14.46
CA PRO A 22 0.56 -7.72 -13.80
C PRO A 22 1.13 -7.51 -12.39
N ALA A 23 1.03 -8.52 -11.55
CA ALA A 23 1.54 -8.45 -10.19
C ALA A 23 3.06 -8.22 -10.19
N THR A 24 3.47 -7.16 -9.51
CA THR A 24 4.87 -6.74 -9.40
C THR A 24 5.23 -6.54 -7.94
N GLU A 25 6.38 -7.06 -7.54
CA GLU A 25 6.93 -6.84 -6.20
C GLU A 25 7.45 -5.40 -6.07
N LEU A 26 7.08 -4.73 -4.98
CA LEU A 26 7.63 -3.44 -4.61
C LEU A 26 8.90 -3.61 -3.79
N SER A 27 10.03 -3.40 -4.40
CA SER A 27 11.34 -3.43 -3.73
C SER A 27 11.67 -2.12 -3.03
N GLY A 28 12.55 -2.17 -2.02
CA GLY A 28 13.05 -0.99 -1.33
C GLY A 28 12.08 -0.37 -0.33
N ILE A 29 11.09 -1.10 0.12
CA ILE A 29 10.13 -0.61 1.12
C ILE A 29 10.85 -0.38 2.45
N SER A 30 10.68 0.81 3.03
CA SER A 30 11.18 1.18 4.34
C SER A 30 10.12 1.06 5.43
N SER A 31 8.85 1.37 5.11
CA SER A 31 7.72 1.17 6.01
C SER A 31 6.41 0.97 5.25
N ILE A 32 5.51 0.23 5.87
CA ILE A 32 4.11 0.11 5.47
C ILE A 32 3.28 0.32 6.74
N ASP A 33 2.38 1.29 6.69
CA ASP A 33 1.46 1.60 7.77
C ASP A 33 0.03 1.34 7.29
N ILE A 34 -0.74 0.62 8.09
CA ILE A 34 -2.13 0.30 7.79
C ILE A 34 -3.02 0.98 8.84
N GLY A 35 -3.79 1.96 8.40
CA GLY A 35 -4.78 2.66 9.21
C GLY A 35 -6.19 2.12 8.96
N TYR A 36 -6.93 1.90 10.04
CA TYR A 36 -8.34 1.53 9.98
C TYR A 36 -9.17 2.64 10.65
N GLN A 37 -10.11 3.19 9.93
CA GLN A 37 -11.06 4.16 10.48
C GLN A 37 -12.48 3.60 10.42
N ASN A 38 -13.10 3.49 11.58
CA ASN A 38 -14.51 3.16 11.70
C ASN A 38 -15.26 4.41 12.18
N ALA A 39 -16.09 4.97 11.33
CA ALA A 39 -16.96 6.09 11.68
C ALA A 39 -18.14 5.57 12.54
N ALA A 40 -17.93 5.43 13.83
CA ALA A 40 -18.99 5.10 14.78
C ALA A 40 -19.59 6.38 15.35
N ASN A 41 -20.87 6.63 15.10
CA ASN A 41 -21.65 7.69 15.74
C ASN A 41 -22.35 7.14 16.97
N ILE A 42 -22.07 7.76 18.12
CA ILE A 42 -22.80 7.45 19.36
C ILE A 42 -23.97 8.42 19.44
N THR A 43 -25.17 7.92 19.29
CA THR A 43 -26.41 8.71 19.46
C THR A 43 -27.02 8.43 20.82
N ASN A 44 -27.09 9.46 21.65
CA ASN A 44 -27.77 9.37 22.93
C ASN A 44 -29.27 9.61 22.72
N LEU A 45 -30.07 8.56 22.88
CA LEU A 45 -31.52 8.64 22.80
C LEU A 45 -32.11 9.06 24.14
N LEU A 46 -33.02 10.01 24.14
CA LEU A 46 -33.73 10.46 25.34
C LEU A 46 -34.51 9.29 25.92
N GLY A 47 -34.29 8.99 27.23
CA GLY A 47 -34.94 7.88 27.91
C GLY A 47 -34.14 6.57 27.98
N TYR A 48 -32.98 6.49 27.29
CA TYR A 48 -32.08 5.36 27.37
C TYR A 48 -30.83 5.69 28.17
N LYS A 49 -30.45 4.80 29.10
CA LYS A 49 -29.24 4.97 29.92
C LYS A 49 -27.93 4.68 29.18
N GLN A 50 -28.01 4.08 28.01
CA GLN A 50 -26.86 3.76 27.15
C GLN A 50 -27.05 4.37 25.80
N GLY A 51 -25.97 4.95 25.23
CA GLY A 51 -25.94 5.42 23.87
C GLY A 51 -26.02 4.25 22.88
N VAL A 52 -26.78 4.43 21.81
CA VAL A 52 -26.82 3.50 20.69
C VAL A 52 -25.70 3.87 19.72
N THR A 53 -24.80 2.92 19.47
CA THR A 53 -23.74 3.10 18.49
C THR A 53 -24.28 2.74 17.11
N THR A 54 -24.26 3.68 16.18
CA THR A 54 -24.60 3.44 14.79
C THR A 54 -23.34 3.61 13.93
N ILE A 55 -23.18 2.77 12.91
CA ILE A 55 -22.12 2.95 11.91
C ILE A 55 -22.51 4.16 11.07
N GLY A 56 -21.75 5.25 11.16
CA GLY A 56 -22.08 6.53 10.58
C GLY A 56 -21.63 6.74 9.12
N GLY A 57 -20.95 5.78 8.52
CA GLY A 57 -20.44 5.89 7.14
C GLY A 57 -19.74 4.63 6.68
N PRO A 58 -19.33 4.58 5.41
CA PRO A 58 -18.50 3.49 4.92
C PRO A 58 -17.18 3.45 5.70
N THR A 59 -16.77 2.27 6.10
CA THR A 59 -15.43 2.05 6.63
C THR A 59 -14.43 2.24 5.51
N SER A 60 -13.46 3.13 5.70
CA SER A 60 -12.32 3.27 4.81
C SER A 60 -11.06 2.86 5.54
N GLN A 61 -10.17 2.23 4.82
CA GLN A 61 -8.86 1.85 5.33
C GLN A 61 -7.81 2.56 4.49
N GLU A 62 -6.74 2.99 5.12
CA GLU A 62 -5.64 3.65 4.45
C GLU A 62 -4.38 2.82 4.61
N VAL A 63 -3.72 2.58 3.49
CA VAL A 63 -2.42 1.94 3.44
C VAL A 63 -1.42 2.99 2.99
N SER A 64 -0.50 3.37 3.87
CA SER A 64 0.59 4.29 3.56
C SER A 64 1.88 3.51 3.44
N LEU A 65 2.60 3.73 2.36
CA LEU A 65 3.88 3.09 2.12
C LEU A 65 4.97 4.13 1.85
N SER A 66 6.14 3.86 2.43
CA SER A 66 7.37 4.60 2.16
C SER A 66 8.40 3.65 1.57
N ARG A 67 9.05 4.04 0.48
CA ARG A 67 10.07 3.23 -0.18
C ARG A 67 11.18 4.09 -0.78
N TYR A 68 12.31 3.46 -1.04
CA TYR A 68 13.36 4.06 -1.86
C TYR A 68 13.04 3.83 -3.34
N LEU A 69 13.20 4.87 -4.15
CA LEU A 69 13.07 4.77 -5.60
C LEU A 69 14.34 4.14 -6.17
N ILE A 70 14.25 2.87 -6.54
CA ILE A 70 15.42 2.08 -6.98
C ILE A 70 15.44 1.92 -8.50
N TYR A 71 14.26 1.97 -9.13
CA TYR A 71 14.04 1.84 -10.57
C TYR A 71 12.68 2.46 -10.93
N ASP A 72 12.11 2.12 -12.10
CA ASP A 72 10.74 2.51 -12.44
C ASP A 72 9.76 2.12 -11.33
N ASP A 73 8.86 3.04 -10.99
CA ASP A 73 7.91 2.79 -9.92
C ASP A 73 6.61 2.19 -10.47
N PRO A 74 6.31 0.91 -10.17
CA PRO A 74 5.07 0.28 -10.62
C PRO A 74 3.81 0.96 -10.10
N VAL A 75 3.89 1.71 -8.99
CA VAL A 75 2.77 2.47 -8.42
C VAL A 75 2.27 3.53 -9.39
N LEU A 76 3.14 4.07 -10.24
CA LEU A 76 2.76 5.08 -11.24
C LEU A 76 1.76 4.56 -12.29
N ALA A 77 1.70 3.26 -12.53
CA ALA A 77 0.70 2.67 -13.42
C ALA A 77 -0.74 2.86 -12.91
N PHE A 78 -0.91 3.17 -11.62
CA PHE A 78 -2.21 3.37 -10.97
C PHE A 78 -2.57 4.83 -10.74
N THR A 79 -1.90 5.77 -11.41
CA THR A 79 -2.19 7.21 -11.28
C THR A 79 -3.46 7.64 -12.02
N GLY A 80 -4.05 6.78 -12.83
CA GLY A 80 -5.34 7.01 -13.49
C GLY A 80 -6.51 6.98 -12.50
N ALA A 81 -7.49 7.89 -12.66
CA ALA A 81 -8.63 8.03 -11.75
C ALA A 81 -9.55 6.78 -11.66
N SER A 82 -9.42 5.83 -12.57
CA SER A 82 -10.22 4.59 -12.64
C SER A 82 -9.43 3.32 -12.38
N GLU A 83 -8.14 3.44 -12.11
CA GLU A 83 -7.28 2.28 -11.92
C GLU A 83 -7.42 1.71 -10.51
N VAL A 84 -8.01 0.52 -10.42
CA VAL A 84 -8.18 -0.20 -9.16
C VAL A 84 -6.99 -1.08 -8.91
N MET A 85 -6.39 -0.91 -7.75
CA MET A 85 -5.20 -1.60 -7.30
C MET A 85 -5.57 -2.76 -6.36
N LYS A 86 -4.93 -3.89 -6.56
CA LYS A 86 -4.88 -5.00 -5.62
C LYS A 86 -3.51 -5.03 -4.97
N GLY A 87 -3.46 -5.18 -3.66
CA GLY A 87 -2.19 -5.28 -2.94
C GLY A 87 -2.17 -6.47 -2.00
N SER A 88 -1.03 -7.14 -1.90
CA SER A 88 -0.82 -8.20 -0.91
C SER A 88 0.53 -8.08 -0.22
N PHE A 89 0.49 -8.24 1.07
CA PHE A 89 1.64 -8.33 1.94
C PHE A 89 1.86 -9.80 2.33
N ASN A 90 2.97 -10.35 1.86
CA ASN A 90 3.35 -11.72 2.14
C ASN A 90 4.44 -11.71 3.22
N TYR A 91 4.19 -12.34 4.35
CA TYR A 91 5.08 -12.32 5.52
C TYR A 91 5.54 -13.69 5.98
N ASP A 92 5.11 -14.74 5.31
CA ASP A 92 5.57 -16.12 5.49
C ASP A 92 5.21 -16.89 4.22
N ASN A 93 5.82 -18.06 4.01
CA ASN A 93 5.67 -18.87 2.80
C ASN A 93 4.21 -19.23 2.42
N ASN A 94 3.26 -19.07 3.36
CA ASN A 94 1.84 -19.35 3.15
C ASN A 94 0.89 -18.30 3.74
N ALA A 95 1.41 -17.24 4.35
CA ALA A 95 0.57 -16.22 4.98
C ALA A 95 0.64 -14.92 4.20
N SER A 96 -0.51 -14.50 3.68
CA SER A 96 -0.69 -13.24 2.98
C SER A 96 -1.83 -12.44 3.61
N TYR A 97 -1.69 -11.13 3.59
CA TYR A 97 -2.68 -10.17 4.03
C TYR A 97 -2.76 -9.05 3.01
N GLY A 98 -3.96 -8.64 2.61
CA GLY A 98 -4.05 -7.64 1.56
C GLY A 98 -5.45 -7.15 1.29
N PHE A 99 -5.60 -6.44 0.18
CA PHE A 99 -6.84 -5.83 -0.31
C PHE A 99 -7.03 -6.09 -1.80
N GLU A 100 -8.27 -6.07 -2.26
CA GLU A 100 -8.61 -6.26 -3.69
C GLU A 100 -9.07 -4.97 -4.38
N SER A 101 -9.46 -3.95 -3.63
CA SER A 101 -9.94 -2.68 -4.16
C SER A 101 -9.31 -1.50 -3.45
N GLY A 102 -8.15 -1.05 -3.94
CA GLY A 102 -7.46 0.14 -3.49
C GLY A 102 -7.35 1.19 -4.59
N TYR A 103 -7.31 2.46 -4.19
CA TYR A 103 -7.11 3.59 -5.07
C TYR A 103 -5.96 4.43 -4.55
N LEU A 104 -5.04 4.77 -5.44
CA LEU A 104 -3.94 5.67 -5.11
C LEU A 104 -4.48 7.09 -4.90
N THR A 105 -4.33 7.62 -3.70
CA THR A 105 -4.82 8.95 -3.31
C THR A 105 -3.74 10.00 -3.26
N SER A 106 -2.53 9.60 -2.93
CA SER A 106 -1.37 10.48 -2.98
C SER A 106 -0.11 9.75 -3.40
N TYR A 107 0.74 10.45 -4.10
CA TYR A 107 2.05 9.98 -4.52
C TYR A 107 3.02 11.16 -4.48
N SER A 108 4.11 11.02 -3.75
CA SER A 108 5.12 12.06 -3.63
C SER A 108 6.53 11.48 -3.71
N VAL A 109 7.39 12.17 -4.42
CA VAL A 109 8.80 11.80 -4.55
C VAL A 109 9.64 12.88 -3.88
N ASN A 110 10.53 12.48 -3.02
CA ASN A 110 11.51 13.36 -2.40
C ASN A 110 12.91 13.03 -2.93
N CYS A 111 13.51 14.00 -3.60
CA CYS A 111 14.85 13.90 -4.16
C CYS A 111 15.75 14.94 -3.50
N ALA A 112 16.70 14.50 -2.70
CA ALA A 112 17.71 15.36 -2.09
C ALA A 112 19.09 15.04 -2.66
N VAL A 113 19.91 16.07 -2.86
CA VAL A 113 21.29 15.91 -3.35
C VAL A 113 22.09 15.09 -2.33
N GLY A 114 22.70 14.00 -2.79
CA GLY A 114 23.50 13.12 -1.94
C GLY A 114 22.70 12.07 -1.15
N ALA A 115 21.37 11.99 -1.37
CA ALA A 115 20.51 10.97 -0.76
C ALA A 115 19.86 10.09 -1.83
N ILE A 116 19.47 8.87 -1.44
CA ILE A 116 18.65 8.00 -2.30
C ILE A 116 17.24 8.60 -2.34
N PRO A 117 16.63 8.77 -3.55
CA PRO A 117 15.25 9.25 -3.64
C PRO A 117 14.30 8.37 -2.88
N SER A 118 13.33 8.98 -2.21
CA SER A 118 12.28 8.28 -1.49
C SER A 118 10.90 8.62 -2.05
N VAL A 119 10.02 7.65 -2.03
CA VAL A 119 8.63 7.76 -2.47
C VAL A 119 7.73 7.52 -1.26
N ASN A 120 6.72 8.35 -1.10
CA ASN A 120 5.60 8.11 -0.20
C ASN A 120 4.32 8.03 -1.02
N ALA A 121 3.55 6.97 -0.81
CA ALA A 121 2.27 6.77 -1.46
C ALA A 121 1.21 6.39 -0.43
N SER A 122 0.00 6.91 -0.61
CA SER A 122 -1.17 6.54 0.19
C SER A 122 -2.24 5.94 -0.71
N ILE A 123 -2.81 4.83 -0.25
CA ILE A 123 -3.83 4.06 -0.94
C ILE A 123 -5.03 3.98 -0.02
N VAL A 124 -6.19 4.41 -0.50
CA VAL A 124 -7.46 4.20 0.20
C VAL A 124 -8.09 2.90 -0.28
N VAL A 125 -8.46 2.05 0.67
CA VAL A 125 -9.06 0.75 0.43
C VAL A 125 -10.53 0.82 0.83
N TYR A 126 -11.42 0.51 -0.10
CA TYR A 126 -12.88 0.47 0.12
C TYR A 126 -13.40 -0.95 0.39
N ASP A 127 -12.55 -1.94 0.22
CA ASP A 127 -12.81 -3.32 0.56
C ASP A 127 -12.21 -3.68 1.93
N GLU A 128 -12.47 -4.87 2.40
CA GLU A 128 -11.91 -5.37 3.66
C GLU A 128 -10.46 -5.82 3.47
N LEU A 129 -9.59 -5.34 4.35
CA LEU A 129 -8.24 -5.90 4.49
C LEU A 129 -8.37 -7.29 5.11
N ARG A 130 -7.99 -8.32 4.37
CA ARG A 130 -8.20 -9.71 4.77
C ARG A 130 -6.98 -10.60 4.53
N SER A 131 -6.94 -11.70 5.24
CA SER A 131 -5.96 -12.76 4.99
C SER A 131 -6.32 -13.54 3.72
N GLY A 132 -5.32 -14.12 3.07
CA GLY A 132 -5.49 -14.98 1.89
C GLY A 132 -5.60 -14.22 0.56
N VAL A 133 -5.53 -12.88 0.57
CA VAL A 133 -5.37 -12.11 -0.66
C VAL A 133 -3.95 -12.32 -1.16
N ASN A 134 -3.83 -12.86 -2.36
CA ASN A 134 -2.54 -13.15 -2.95
C ASN A 134 -2.43 -12.45 -4.32
N ALA A 135 -1.53 -11.49 -4.40
CA ALA A 135 -1.15 -10.80 -5.64
C ALA A 135 0.27 -11.21 -6.04
N THR A 136 0.62 -12.48 -5.85
CA THR A 136 1.94 -12.97 -6.25
C THR A 136 2.08 -12.94 -7.76
N GLY A 137 3.18 -12.39 -8.22
CA GLY A 137 3.60 -12.37 -9.61
C GLY A 137 5.05 -12.83 -9.72
N ASP A 138 5.40 -13.30 -10.90
CA ASP A 138 6.77 -13.75 -11.21
C ASP A 138 7.72 -12.57 -11.49
N THR A 139 7.24 -11.33 -11.43
CA THR A 139 8.03 -10.16 -11.77
C THR A 139 8.69 -9.61 -10.52
N VAL A 140 9.96 -9.93 -10.35
CA VAL A 140 10.81 -9.29 -9.34
C VAL A 140 11.41 -8.04 -9.95
N GLN A 141 11.24 -6.90 -9.28
CA GLN A 141 11.81 -5.64 -9.73
C GLN A 141 13.35 -5.69 -9.63
N ALA A 142 14.04 -5.33 -10.71
CA ALA A 142 15.49 -5.21 -10.69
C ALA A 142 15.91 -4.07 -9.75
N ILE A 143 16.82 -4.36 -8.82
CA ILE A 143 17.32 -3.36 -7.88
C ILE A 143 18.48 -2.60 -8.55
N HIS A 144 18.23 -1.34 -8.91
CA HIS A 144 19.25 -0.41 -9.35
C HIS A 144 19.38 0.72 -8.32
N ILE A 145 20.45 0.71 -7.56
CA ILE A 145 20.76 1.82 -6.66
C ILE A 145 21.38 2.94 -7.51
N PRO A 146 20.72 4.12 -7.64
CA PRO A 146 21.26 5.22 -8.41
C PRO A 146 22.57 5.68 -7.76
N SER A 147 23.64 5.81 -8.57
CA SER A 147 24.89 6.39 -8.12
C SER A 147 24.73 7.90 -7.95
N GLN A 148 25.54 8.46 -7.04
CA GLN A 148 25.56 9.89 -6.81
C GLN A 148 25.87 10.64 -8.11
N GLY A 149 25.00 11.58 -8.52
CA GLY A 149 25.14 12.35 -9.76
C GLY A 149 24.46 11.75 -11.00
N SER A 150 23.78 10.61 -10.87
CA SER A 150 23.06 9.98 -12.01
C SER A 150 21.61 10.46 -12.18
N MET A 151 21.11 11.34 -11.29
CA MET A 151 19.73 11.82 -11.37
C MET A 151 19.64 13.08 -12.22
N THR A 152 18.80 13.04 -13.24
CA THR A 152 18.41 14.19 -14.05
C THR A 152 16.89 14.39 -13.91
N ALA A 153 16.46 15.58 -13.54
CA ALA A 153 15.06 15.98 -13.58
C ALA A 153 14.86 16.86 -14.83
N THR A 154 13.99 16.43 -15.74
CA THR A 154 13.52 17.23 -16.88
C THR A 154 12.08 17.63 -16.63
N CYS A 155 11.81 18.94 -16.72
CA CYS A 155 10.44 19.47 -16.76
C CYS A 155 10.16 19.83 -18.23
N ASP A 156 9.10 19.26 -18.79
CA ASP A 156 8.50 19.66 -20.07
C ASP A 156 7.43 20.73 -19.86
#